data_a733fb83967f36239c77d62b354b19e6
#
_entry.id   a733fb83967f36239c77d62b354b19e6
#
_cell.length_a   1.000
_cell.length_b   1.000
_cell.length_c   1.000
_cell.angle_alpha   90.00
_cell.angle_beta   90.00
_cell.angle_gamma   90.00
#
_symmetry.space_group_name_H-M   'P 1'
#
loop_
_entity.id
_entity.type
_entity.pdbx_description
1 polymer ?
#
loop_
_entity_poly.entity_id
_entity_poly.type
_entity_poly.pdbx_seq_one_letter_code
_entity_poly.pdbx_strand_id
1 'polypeptide(L)'
;MKMKKFLAMALACVMTLSLVACGGSPASSGTASGSQASSGTATGEPTTLQVYTWWDITKFEHLQKMQADFEAANPDIKLEFVTIPSDYANTMITKLAGGEIPDVMMLAMDQVPRYALNDMLLPLDDLASQEYMDALYPVVKDALTVNGTMYAAARDVTPKVMYLNTKMFADAGIEIPSDDWTMEEFTEIAQQLTTGSGADAQWGYYWANYMDQTYSMIAAFDGKIYSEDGKSSVLSTDENTKQAVQFMYDLYNTYKVCPSDQQAKQYGENEFAAFMANKVAMQIGALSTASTFDANGTEYTVLPMPSVDGVSRCSSFVNTWVIPKEAENPELSWRVVEFLSGKEGQQIALDMNYGLPASTMVDTTDFEAKTPYNKYFVEALETAIPFPTNLNGSEFQTMFQKECESLWAGVLTPEEFEQRVDEQAAEILTKEA
;
A
#
# COMPACT_ATOMS: atom_id res chain seq x y z
N MET A 1 4.10 26.22 -47.30
CA MET A 1 4.50 26.12 -48.75
C MET A 1 4.91 24.68 -49.00
N LYS A 2 4.19 24.01 -49.91
CA LYS A 2 4.43 22.71 -50.58
C LYS A 2 4.52 21.45 -49.68
N MET A 3 3.55 20.59 -49.45
CA MET A 3 2.71 19.77 -50.37
C MET A 3 3.49 18.85 -51.32
N LYS A 4 3.29 17.51 -51.12
CA LYS A 4 3.07 16.42 -52.12
C LYS A 4 3.31 15.08 -51.43
N LYS A 5 2.39 14.21 -51.23
CA LYS A 5 1.48 13.41 -52.09
C LYS A 5 2.09 12.06 -52.51
N PHE A 6 1.32 11.01 -52.16
CA PHE A 6 1.09 9.71 -52.84
C PHE A 6 2.16 8.60 -52.79
N LEU A 7 1.83 7.38 -52.33
CA LEU A 7 1.34 6.33 -53.19
C LEU A 7 0.80 5.13 -52.36
N ALA A 8 -0.44 4.76 -52.64
CA ALA A 8 -1.04 3.49 -52.24
C ALA A 8 -0.74 2.44 -53.33
N MET A 9 -0.56 1.14 -52.91
CA MET A 9 -0.78 0.05 -53.85
C MET A 9 -1.19 -1.22 -53.12
N ALA A 10 -2.39 -1.69 -53.40
CA ALA A 10 -3.00 -2.96 -53.03
C ALA A 10 -2.57 -4.08 -53.99
N LEU A 11 -2.58 -5.33 -53.52
CA LEU A 11 -2.88 -6.59 -54.28
C LEU A 11 -2.87 -7.72 -53.23
N ALA A 12 -3.94 -8.34 -52.84
CA ALA A 12 -4.92 -9.25 -53.45
C ALA A 12 -4.41 -10.70 -53.58
N CYS A 13 -5.06 -11.57 -52.79
CA CYS A 13 -5.47 -12.97 -53.01
C CYS A 13 -4.50 -14.01 -53.55
N VAL A 14 -4.37 -15.15 -52.80
CA VAL A 14 -4.68 -16.49 -53.38
C VAL A 14 -5.13 -17.43 -52.25
N MET A 15 -6.37 -17.92 -52.31
CA MET A 15 -6.89 -19.09 -51.65
C MET A 15 -6.38 -20.36 -52.37
N THR A 16 -6.06 -21.41 -51.61
CA THR A 16 -6.19 -22.77 -52.13
C THR A 16 -6.74 -23.70 -51.05
N LEU A 17 -7.98 -24.10 -51.25
CA LEU A 17 -8.60 -25.28 -50.64
C LEU A 17 -7.94 -26.56 -51.13
N SER A 18 -7.79 -27.54 -50.23
CA SER A 18 -7.85 -28.94 -50.61
C SER A 18 -8.49 -29.79 -49.50
N LEU A 19 -9.73 -30.17 -49.78
CA LEU A 19 -10.44 -31.25 -49.11
C LEU A 19 -9.94 -32.58 -49.69
N VAL A 20 -9.72 -33.58 -48.85
CA VAL A 20 -9.97 -35.01 -49.19
C VAL A 20 -10.51 -35.70 -47.96
N ALA A 21 -11.62 -36.43 -48.20
CA ALA A 21 -12.52 -37.09 -47.25
C ALA A 21 -12.30 -38.62 -47.19
N CYS A 22 -12.97 -39.23 -46.20
CA CYS A 22 -13.41 -40.65 -46.05
C CYS A 22 -12.33 -41.67 -45.65
N GLY A 23 -12.57 -42.58 -44.73
CA GLY A 23 -13.76 -43.15 -44.11
C GLY A 23 -13.37 -44.33 -43.24
N GLY A 24 -14.32 -44.81 -42.42
CA GLY A 24 -14.43 -46.20 -42.01
C GLY A 24 -14.18 -46.55 -40.54
N SER A 25 -15.20 -46.63 -39.73
CA SER A 25 -15.28 -47.48 -38.53
C SER A 25 -15.54 -48.95 -38.93
N PRO A 26 -15.25 -49.96 -38.09
CA PRO A 26 -16.16 -50.24 -36.97
C PRO A 26 -15.48 -50.74 -35.66
N ALA A 27 -16.35 -50.84 -34.67
CA ALA A 27 -16.16 -51.18 -33.26
C ALA A 27 -15.61 -52.60 -32.97
N SER A 28 -14.99 -52.74 -31.78
CA SER A 28 -15.32 -53.84 -30.83
C SER A 28 -14.70 -53.60 -29.44
N SER A 29 -15.55 -53.63 -28.48
CA SER A 29 -15.56 -54.07 -27.07
C SER A 29 -14.27 -54.59 -26.43
N GLY A 30 -14.02 -54.16 -25.14
CA GLY A 30 -13.39 -55.07 -24.17
C GLY A 30 -12.66 -54.40 -23.01
N THR A 31 -13.37 -54.22 -21.90
CA THR A 31 -12.99 -54.47 -20.47
C THR A 31 -11.73 -53.90 -19.83
N ALA A 32 -11.96 -53.02 -18.87
CA ALA A 32 -11.52 -52.96 -17.47
C ALA A 32 -10.05 -52.89 -17.05
N SER A 33 -9.83 -51.93 -16.16
CA SER A 33 -8.97 -51.90 -14.97
C SER A 33 -7.52 -51.50 -15.12
N GLY A 34 -7.17 -50.46 -14.41
CA GLY A 34 -5.81 -50.05 -14.12
C GLY A 34 -5.67 -48.55 -13.92
N SER A 35 -6.00 -48.08 -12.71
CA SER A 35 -5.64 -46.76 -12.26
C SER A 35 -4.12 -46.62 -12.23
N GLN A 36 -3.55 -45.95 -13.20
CA GLN A 36 -2.19 -45.42 -13.12
C GLN A 36 -2.30 -43.91 -13.22
N ALA A 37 -1.86 -43.27 -12.15
CA ALA A 37 -1.61 -41.83 -12.15
C ALA A 37 -0.64 -41.52 -13.29
N SER A 38 -1.16 -40.93 -14.35
CA SER A 38 -0.37 -40.42 -15.46
C SER A 38 0.22 -39.09 -15.00
N SER A 39 1.51 -39.10 -14.70
CA SER A 39 2.33 -37.89 -14.74
C SER A 39 2.40 -37.44 -16.21
N GLY A 40 1.41 -36.70 -16.64
CA GLY A 40 1.37 -36.05 -17.94
C GLY A 40 2.38 -34.92 -17.97
N THR A 41 3.52 -35.12 -18.61
CA THR A 41 4.34 -34.02 -19.13
C THR A 41 3.46 -33.22 -20.07
N ALA A 42 3.11 -31.99 -19.66
CA ALA A 42 2.40 -31.03 -20.49
C ALA A 42 3.26 -30.75 -21.73
N THR A 43 2.79 -31.19 -22.91
CA THR A 43 3.45 -30.98 -24.22
C THR A 43 2.82 -29.81 -24.98
N GLY A 44 2.26 -28.80 -24.27
CA GLY A 44 1.73 -27.58 -24.84
C GLY A 44 2.68 -26.40 -24.59
N GLU A 45 2.56 -25.35 -25.40
CA GLU A 45 3.16 -24.03 -25.08
C GLU A 45 2.57 -23.52 -23.76
N PRO A 46 3.37 -22.85 -22.89
CA PRO A 46 2.87 -22.33 -21.63
C PRO A 46 1.77 -21.26 -21.89
N THR A 47 0.75 -21.24 -21.02
CA THR A 47 -0.26 -20.18 -21.02
C THR A 47 0.39 -18.89 -20.55
N THR A 48 0.31 -17.83 -21.36
CA THR A 48 0.80 -16.51 -20.96
C THR A 48 -0.29 -15.76 -20.20
N LEU A 49 0.03 -15.34 -18.98
CA LEU A 49 -0.84 -14.50 -18.14
C LEU A 49 -0.30 -13.08 -18.03
N GLN A 50 -1.16 -12.08 -18.23
CA GLN A 50 -0.78 -10.69 -18.16
C GLN A 50 -0.95 -10.16 -16.74
N VAL A 51 0.14 -9.57 -16.20
CA VAL A 51 0.19 -8.95 -14.88
C VAL A 51 0.39 -7.45 -15.03
N TYR A 52 -0.64 -6.65 -14.75
CA TYR A 52 -0.58 -5.20 -14.90
C TYR A 52 -0.09 -4.53 -13.61
N THR A 53 0.91 -3.65 -13.75
CA THR A 53 1.56 -2.98 -12.64
C THR A 53 1.78 -1.49 -12.94
N TRP A 54 1.85 -0.66 -11.89
CA TRP A 54 2.35 0.73 -12.06
C TRP A 54 3.87 0.81 -12.04
N TRP A 55 4.57 -0.26 -11.71
CA TRP A 55 6.01 -0.34 -11.67
C TRP A 55 6.58 -1.00 -12.93
N ASP A 56 7.68 -0.45 -13.40
CA ASP A 56 8.50 -1.07 -14.42
C ASP A 56 9.30 -2.22 -13.78
N ILE A 57 8.88 -3.47 -14.03
CA ILE A 57 9.49 -4.67 -13.44
C ILE A 57 11.02 -4.70 -13.62
N THR A 58 11.54 -4.10 -14.71
CA THR A 58 12.98 -4.11 -14.99
C THR A 58 13.81 -3.34 -13.97
N LYS A 59 13.15 -2.54 -13.13
CA LYS A 59 13.76 -1.73 -12.07
C LYS A 59 13.59 -2.33 -10.66
N PHE A 60 12.88 -3.46 -10.55
CA PHE A 60 12.50 -4.05 -9.27
C PHE A 60 12.94 -5.52 -9.19
N GLU A 61 14.13 -5.74 -8.65
CA GLU A 61 14.78 -7.07 -8.59
C GLU A 61 13.91 -8.13 -7.89
N HIS A 62 13.17 -7.75 -6.84
CA HIS A 62 12.27 -8.68 -6.14
C HIS A 62 11.16 -9.20 -7.06
N LEU A 63 10.54 -8.34 -7.90
CA LEU A 63 9.52 -8.78 -8.86
C LEU A 63 10.11 -9.68 -9.95
N GLN A 64 11.33 -9.39 -10.43
CA GLN A 64 12.03 -10.23 -11.38
C GLN A 64 12.31 -11.62 -10.78
N LYS A 65 12.72 -11.65 -9.51
CA LYS A 65 12.95 -12.91 -8.80
C LYS A 65 11.64 -13.68 -8.59
N MET A 66 10.58 -13.00 -8.17
CA MET A 66 9.25 -13.62 -8.03
C MET A 66 8.77 -14.21 -9.34
N GLN A 67 8.91 -13.48 -10.47
CA GLN A 67 8.58 -14.01 -11.80
C GLN A 67 9.38 -15.26 -12.12
N ALA A 68 10.70 -15.23 -11.95
CA ALA A 68 11.58 -16.35 -12.29
C ALA A 68 11.27 -17.58 -11.43
N ASP A 69 11.07 -17.41 -10.13
CA ASP A 69 10.79 -18.50 -9.20
C ASP A 69 9.38 -19.09 -9.46
N PHE A 70 8.38 -18.25 -9.74
CA PHE A 70 7.05 -18.70 -10.12
C PHE A 70 7.06 -19.52 -11.41
N GLU A 71 7.67 -19.00 -12.47
CA GLU A 71 7.75 -19.70 -13.77
C GLU A 71 8.56 -21.01 -13.67
N ALA A 72 9.58 -21.07 -12.82
CA ALA A 72 10.33 -22.29 -12.56
C ALA A 72 9.47 -23.37 -11.86
N ALA A 73 8.62 -22.95 -10.93
CA ALA A 73 7.70 -23.83 -10.22
C ALA A 73 6.46 -24.23 -11.06
N ASN A 74 6.09 -23.38 -12.05
CA ASN A 74 4.90 -23.53 -12.88
C ASN A 74 5.26 -23.46 -14.38
N PRO A 75 5.89 -24.49 -14.95
CA PRO A 75 6.39 -24.46 -16.33
C PRO A 75 5.27 -24.40 -17.39
N ASP A 76 4.02 -24.57 -16.99
CA ASP A 76 2.81 -24.43 -17.78
C ASP A 76 2.31 -22.98 -17.88
N ILE A 77 2.92 -22.05 -17.12
CA ILE A 77 2.53 -20.62 -17.10
C ILE A 77 3.74 -19.73 -17.41
N LYS A 78 3.49 -18.68 -18.18
CA LYS A 78 4.42 -17.58 -18.46
C LYS A 78 3.80 -16.28 -17.97
N LEU A 79 4.57 -15.41 -17.28
CA LEU A 79 4.09 -14.11 -16.86
C LEU A 79 4.59 -13.02 -17.80
N GLU A 80 3.66 -12.18 -18.27
CA GLU A 80 3.94 -10.97 -19.03
C GLU A 80 3.57 -9.76 -18.17
N PHE A 81 4.57 -9.03 -17.65
CA PHE A 81 4.34 -7.83 -16.88
C PHE A 81 4.14 -6.61 -17.81
N VAL A 82 3.01 -5.92 -17.65
CA VAL A 82 2.65 -4.73 -18.41
C VAL A 82 2.65 -3.52 -17.48
N THR A 83 3.49 -2.53 -17.80
CA THR A 83 3.65 -1.32 -16.98
C THR A 83 2.73 -0.20 -17.43
N ILE A 84 1.98 0.38 -16.49
CA ILE A 84 1.17 1.60 -16.66
C ILE A 84 1.70 2.65 -15.66
N PRO A 85 2.59 3.56 -16.08
CA PRO A 85 3.41 4.34 -15.15
C PRO A 85 2.72 5.57 -14.56
N SER A 86 1.53 5.95 -15.03
CA SER A 86 0.82 7.15 -14.57
C SER A 86 -0.68 6.96 -14.64
N ASP A 87 -1.41 7.64 -13.75
CA ASP A 87 -2.88 7.59 -13.65
C ASP A 87 -3.43 6.15 -13.71
N TYR A 88 -2.75 5.26 -13.00
CA TYR A 88 -2.96 3.81 -13.08
C TYR A 88 -4.42 3.42 -12.83
N ALA A 89 -5.01 3.87 -11.73
CA ALA A 89 -6.37 3.47 -11.34
C ALA A 89 -7.41 3.89 -12.41
N ASN A 90 -7.40 5.12 -12.89
CA ASN A 90 -8.34 5.58 -13.92
C ASN A 90 -8.08 4.92 -15.29
N THR A 91 -6.80 4.68 -15.61
CA THR A 91 -6.42 3.96 -16.83
C THR A 91 -6.95 2.54 -16.79
N MET A 92 -6.85 1.85 -15.65
CA MET A 92 -7.38 0.48 -15.50
C MET A 92 -8.89 0.43 -15.63
N ILE A 93 -9.64 1.35 -15.01
CA ILE A 93 -11.10 1.44 -15.22
C ILE A 93 -11.44 1.55 -16.69
N THR A 94 -10.73 2.42 -17.43
CA THR A 94 -10.97 2.63 -18.86
C THR A 94 -10.65 1.37 -19.68
N LYS A 95 -9.56 0.66 -19.36
CA LYS A 95 -9.16 -0.59 -20.02
C LYS A 95 -10.18 -1.70 -19.78
N LEU A 96 -10.56 -1.93 -18.53
CA LEU A 96 -11.54 -2.94 -18.16
C LEU A 96 -12.89 -2.68 -18.86
N ALA A 97 -13.38 -1.43 -18.85
CA ALA A 97 -14.60 -1.04 -19.57
C ALA A 97 -14.48 -1.19 -21.08
N GLY A 98 -13.26 -1.09 -21.63
CA GLY A 98 -12.97 -1.30 -23.05
C GLY A 98 -12.76 -2.77 -23.44
N GLY A 99 -12.85 -3.72 -22.49
CA GLY A 99 -12.62 -5.14 -22.74
C GLY A 99 -11.16 -5.55 -22.80
N GLU A 100 -10.22 -4.70 -22.36
CA GLU A 100 -8.81 -5.02 -22.22
C GLU A 100 -8.57 -5.51 -20.78
N ILE A 101 -8.74 -6.81 -20.57
CA ILE A 101 -8.80 -7.46 -19.26
C ILE A 101 -7.47 -8.19 -19.00
N PRO A 102 -6.63 -7.77 -18.02
CA PRO A 102 -5.47 -8.57 -17.60
C PRO A 102 -5.91 -9.78 -16.75
N ASP A 103 -5.00 -10.73 -16.57
CA ASP A 103 -5.23 -11.86 -15.67
C ASP A 103 -5.06 -11.47 -14.20
N VAL A 104 -4.08 -10.60 -13.91
CA VAL A 104 -3.79 -10.07 -12.57
C VAL A 104 -3.44 -8.59 -12.68
N MET A 105 -3.81 -7.79 -11.71
CA MET A 105 -3.36 -6.40 -11.63
C MET A 105 -3.05 -5.97 -10.20
N MET A 106 -2.12 -5.02 -10.06
CA MET A 106 -1.93 -4.29 -8.81
C MET A 106 -3.12 -3.38 -8.56
N LEU A 107 -3.49 -3.21 -7.30
CA LEU A 107 -4.45 -2.18 -6.89
C LEU A 107 -4.06 -1.68 -5.49
N ALA A 108 -4.21 -0.39 -5.25
CA ALA A 108 -4.05 0.18 -3.92
C ALA A 108 -5.31 -0.09 -3.09
N MET A 109 -5.17 -0.37 -1.80
CA MET A 109 -6.31 -0.78 -0.96
C MET A 109 -7.47 0.23 -0.97
N ASP A 110 -7.17 1.52 -1.08
CA ASP A 110 -8.18 2.58 -1.12
C ASP A 110 -9.04 2.57 -2.41
N GLN A 111 -8.59 1.86 -3.45
CA GLN A 111 -9.33 1.68 -4.70
C GLN A 111 -10.15 0.38 -4.71
N VAL A 112 -9.81 -0.61 -3.89
CA VAL A 112 -10.49 -1.92 -3.88
C VAL A 112 -12.02 -1.79 -3.71
N PRO A 113 -12.56 -0.98 -2.77
CA PRO A 113 -14.00 -0.82 -2.63
C PRO A 113 -14.68 -0.29 -3.91
N ARG A 114 -14.07 0.68 -4.57
CA ARG A 114 -14.60 1.25 -5.81
C ARG A 114 -14.71 0.22 -6.92
N TYR A 115 -13.68 -0.59 -7.12
CA TYR A 115 -13.69 -1.63 -8.15
C TYR A 115 -14.62 -2.79 -7.79
N ALA A 116 -14.63 -3.23 -6.53
CA ALA A 116 -15.48 -4.34 -6.07
C ALA A 116 -16.98 -4.00 -6.18
N LEU A 117 -17.38 -2.81 -5.72
CA LEU A 117 -18.77 -2.37 -5.75
C LEU A 117 -19.29 -2.03 -7.16
N ASN A 118 -18.40 -1.77 -8.11
CA ASN A 118 -18.71 -1.65 -9.53
C ASN A 118 -18.60 -2.98 -10.29
N ASP A 119 -18.55 -4.11 -9.57
CA ASP A 119 -18.56 -5.46 -10.15
C ASP A 119 -17.38 -5.73 -11.11
N MET A 120 -16.22 -5.09 -10.86
CA MET A 120 -15.02 -5.20 -11.69
C MET A 120 -14.02 -6.23 -11.21
N LEU A 121 -14.15 -6.72 -9.96
CA LEU A 121 -13.23 -7.67 -9.35
C LEU A 121 -13.89 -9.04 -9.13
N LEU A 122 -13.08 -10.08 -9.21
CA LEU A 122 -13.46 -11.43 -8.86
C LEU A 122 -13.43 -11.61 -7.34
N PRO A 123 -14.49 -12.13 -6.69
CA PRO A 123 -14.43 -12.60 -5.30
C PRO A 123 -13.41 -13.72 -5.15
N LEU A 124 -12.59 -13.66 -4.11
CA LEU A 124 -11.50 -14.61 -3.89
C LEU A 124 -11.80 -15.67 -2.83
N ASP A 125 -12.93 -15.58 -2.11
CA ASP A 125 -13.28 -16.46 -1.00
C ASP A 125 -13.30 -17.95 -1.38
N ASP A 126 -13.76 -18.28 -2.58
CA ASP A 126 -13.81 -19.65 -3.08
C ASP A 126 -12.46 -20.16 -3.61
N LEU A 127 -11.49 -19.26 -3.85
CA LEU A 127 -10.17 -19.57 -4.37
C LEU A 127 -9.12 -19.65 -3.27
N ALA A 128 -9.20 -18.74 -2.29
CA ALA A 128 -8.26 -18.66 -1.17
C ALA A 128 -8.49 -19.82 -0.18
N SER A 129 -7.40 -20.51 0.17
CA SER A 129 -7.48 -21.56 1.19
C SER A 129 -7.73 -20.97 2.58
N GLN A 130 -8.35 -21.78 3.47
CA GLN A 130 -8.53 -21.37 4.86
C GLN A 130 -7.18 -21.10 5.55
N GLU A 131 -6.15 -21.88 5.23
CA GLU A 131 -4.80 -21.68 5.76
C GLU A 131 -4.23 -20.32 5.37
N TYR A 132 -4.38 -19.90 4.09
CA TYR A 132 -4.02 -18.56 3.63
C TYR A 132 -4.75 -17.46 4.41
N MET A 133 -6.08 -17.60 4.54
CA MET A 133 -6.93 -16.62 5.23
C MET A 133 -6.60 -16.49 6.72
N ASP A 134 -6.36 -17.61 7.41
CA ASP A 134 -6.09 -17.64 8.85
C ASP A 134 -4.71 -17.05 9.19
N ALA A 135 -3.76 -17.14 8.27
CA ALA A 135 -2.41 -16.66 8.46
C ALA A 135 -2.26 -15.14 8.27
N LEU A 136 -3.24 -14.44 7.69
CA LEU A 136 -3.18 -12.99 7.49
C LEU A 136 -3.22 -12.23 8.82
N TYR A 137 -2.42 -11.17 8.96
CA TYR A 137 -2.53 -10.24 10.08
C TYR A 137 -3.92 -9.58 10.13
N PRO A 138 -4.46 -9.22 11.31
CA PRO A 138 -5.79 -8.61 11.43
C PRO A 138 -5.98 -7.38 10.54
N VAL A 139 -5.02 -6.46 10.56
CA VAL A 139 -5.02 -5.24 9.74
C VAL A 139 -5.16 -5.54 8.24
N VAL A 140 -4.65 -6.68 7.79
CA VAL A 140 -4.68 -7.08 6.38
C VAL A 140 -6.06 -7.62 6.00
N LYS A 141 -6.66 -8.48 6.84
CA LYS A 141 -8.00 -9.05 6.58
C LYS A 141 -9.03 -7.97 6.31
N ASP A 142 -9.03 -6.92 7.13
CA ASP A 142 -9.96 -5.80 7.00
C ASP A 142 -9.74 -5.04 5.69
N ALA A 143 -8.46 -4.81 5.32
CA ALA A 143 -8.09 -4.09 4.09
C ALA A 143 -8.44 -4.84 2.78
N LEU A 144 -8.53 -6.17 2.82
CA LEU A 144 -8.81 -7.01 1.65
C LEU A 144 -10.31 -7.25 1.41
N THR A 145 -11.17 -6.85 2.35
CA THR A 145 -12.57 -7.26 2.40
C THR A 145 -13.49 -6.07 2.16
N VAL A 146 -14.49 -6.25 1.29
CA VAL A 146 -15.57 -5.29 1.05
C VAL A 146 -16.91 -5.98 1.30
N ASN A 147 -17.71 -5.45 2.24
CA ASN A 147 -18.99 -6.03 2.64
C ASN A 147 -18.93 -7.52 3.00
N GLY A 148 -17.83 -7.97 3.63
CA GLY A 148 -17.65 -9.35 4.07
C GLY A 148 -17.15 -10.32 3.00
N THR A 149 -16.81 -9.85 1.81
CA THR A 149 -16.26 -10.63 0.70
C THR A 149 -14.82 -10.17 0.41
N MET A 150 -13.89 -11.11 0.27
CA MET A 150 -12.51 -10.84 -0.09
C MET A 150 -12.36 -10.60 -1.58
N TYR A 151 -11.82 -9.44 -1.99
CA TYR A 151 -11.60 -9.08 -3.40
C TYR A 151 -10.13 -8.87 -3.76
N ALA A 152 -9.26 -8.89 -2.78
CA ALA A 152 -7.84 -8.60 -2.98
C ALA A 152 -6.96 -9.56 -2.17
N ALA A 153 -5.72 -9.72 -2.59
CA ALA A 153 -4.67 -10.42 -1.86
C ALA A 153 -3.52 -9.44 -1.57
N ALA A 154 -2.95 -9.50 -0.38
CA ALA A 154 -1.95 -8.52 0.03
C ALA A 154 -0.61 -8.74 -0.68
N ARG A 155 -0.08 -7.68 -1.28
CA ARG A 155 1.27 -7.64 -1.83
C ARG A 155 2.31 -7.35 -0.75
N ASP A 156 2.08 -6.30 0.01
CA ASP A 156 2.91 -5.85 1.14
C ASP A 156 2.08 -4.98 2.09
N VAL A 157 2.61 -4.81 3.30
CA VAL A 157 2.01 -3.98 4.35
C VAL A 157 3.01 -2.91 4.75
N THR A 158 2.53 -1.68 4.99
CA THR A 158 3.37 -0.53 5.30
C THR A 158 2.92 0.18 6.58
N PRO A 159 3.08 -0.46 7.76
CA PRO A 159 2.83 0.20 9.03
C PRO A 159 3.79 1.36 9.23
N LYS A 160 3.38 2.34 10.00
CA LYS A 160 4.20 3.51 10.32
C LYS A 160 4.88 3.33 11.66
N VAL A 161 6.11 3.84 11.72
CA VAL A 161 6.97 3.87 12.91
C VAL A 161 7.56 5.26 13.08
N MET A 162 8.18 5.54 14.23
CA MET A 162 8.84 6.81 14.47
C MET A 162 10.36 6.69 14.21
N TYR A 163 10.86 7.52 13.30
CA TYR A 163 12.29 7.71 13.06
C TYR A 163 12.84 8.80 13.95
N LEU A 164 13.96 8.55 14.63
CA LEU A 164 14.64 9.47 15.51
C LEU A 164 16.04 9.76 14.95
N ASN A 165 16.37 11.03 14.75
CA ASN A 165 17.68 11.47 14.28
C ASN A 165 18.68 11.39 15.43
N THR A 166 19.49 10.32 15.47
CA THR A 166 20.40 10.04 16.60
C THR A 166 21.48 11.09 16.76
N LYS A 167 21.87 11.76 15.65
CA LYS A 167 22.81 12.87 15.73
C LYS A 167 22.22 14.08 16.48
N MET A 168 20.98 14.46 16.20
CA MET A 168 20.33 15.59 16.89
C MET A 168 20.11 15.30 18.38
N PHE A 169 19.74 14.06 18.72
CA PHE A 169 19.61 13.63 20.12
C PHE A 169 20.96 13.71 20.85
N ALA A 170 22.04 13.19 20.24
CA ALA A 170 23.38 13.23 20.81
C ALA A 170 23.91 14.67 20.98
N ASP A 171 23.73 15.51 19.97
CA ASP A 171 24.14 16.93 20.00
C ASP A 171 23.42 17.70 21.12
N ALA A 172 22.16 17.35 21.42
CA ALA A 172 21.38 17.92 22.50
C ALA A 172 21.64 17.28 23.88
N GLY A 173 22.35 16.16 23.93
CA GLY A 173 22.58 15.38 25.16
C GLY A 173 21.31 14.70 25.69
N ILE A 174 20.35 14.39 24.81
CA ILE A 174 19.10 13.70 25.12
C ILE A 174 19.26 12.22 24.78
N GLU A 175 18.91 11.35 25.71
CA GLU A 175 18.92 9.91 25.49
C GLU A 175 17.74 9.49 24.58
N ILE A 176 17.94 8.47 23.75
CA ILE A 176 16.86 7.84 22.99
C ILE A 176 15.91 7.19 24.00
N PRO A 177 14.60 7.46 23.92
CA PRO A 177 13.63 6.87 24.86
C PRO A 177 13.52 5.35 24.68
N SER A 178 12.93 4.67 25.66
CA SER A 178 12.59 3.25 25.56
C SER A 178 11.46 3.00 24.53
N ASP A 179 11.27 1.75 24.15
CA ASP A 179 10.25 1.37 23.14
C ASP A 179 8.80 1.41 23.65
N ASP A 180 8.62 1.58 24.97
CA ASP A 180 7.29 1.76 25.62
C ASP A 180 6.93 3.24 25.87
N TRP A 181 7.62 4.17 25.21
CA TRP A 181 7.45 5.61 25.39
C TRP A 181 6.03 6.11 25.09
N THR A 182 5.69 7.24 25.70
CA THR A 182 4.34 7.83 25.67
C THR A 182 4.29 9.09 24.80
N MET A 183 3.07 9.54 24.44
CA MET A 183 2.84 10.82 23.78
C MET A 183 3.28 12.01 24.66
N GLU A 184 3.27 11.87 25.98
CA GLU A 184 3.79 12.89 26.88
C GLU A 184 5.31 13.01 26.76
N GLU A 185 6.04 11.88 26.85
CA GLU A 185 7.49 11.84 26.66
C GLU A 185 7.90 12.31 25.27
N PHE A 186 7.18 11.89 24.22
CA PHE A 186 7.38 12.39 22.87
C PHE A 186 7.29 13.92 22.81
N THR A 187 6.29 14.49 23.43
CA THR A 187 6.07 15.96 23.46
C THR A 187 7.20 16.68 24.18
N GLU A 188 7.61 16.17 25.35
CA GLU A 188 8.70 16.74 26.13
C GLU A 188 10.03 16.71 25.34
N ILE A 189 10.34 15.59 24.70
CA ILE A 189 11.52 15.42 23.85
C ILE A 189 11.46 16.36 22.65
N ALA A 190 10.31 16.45 21.99
CA ALA A 190 10.13 17.36 20.86
C ALA A 190 10.37 18.83 21.23
N GLN A 191 9.89 19.26 22.41
CA GLN A 191 10.15 20.60 22.93
C GLN A 191 11.63 20.84 23.22
N GLN A 192 12.33 19.87 23.84
CA GLN A 192 13.75 19.97 24.14
C GLN A 192 14.63 20.05 22.89
N LEU A 193 14.25 19.35 21.82
CA LEU A 193 14.94 19.32 20.53
C LEU A 193 14.58 20.49 19.61
N THR A 194 13.56 21.28 19.97
CA THR A 194 13.17 22.47 19.20
C THR A 194 14.00 23.66 19.67
N THR A 195 14.91 24.12 18.82
CA THR A 195 15.88 25.16 19.16
C THR A 195 16.15 26.12 18.00
N GLY A 196 16.83 27.23 18.29
CA GLY A 196 17.25 28.17 17.27
C GLY A 196 16.10 29.00 16.68
N SER A 197 16.43 29.74 15.62
CA SER A 197 15.45 30.53 14.86
C SER A 197 15.98 30.88 13.48
N GLY A 198 15.11 31.20 12.53
CA GLY A 198 15.50 31.51 11.16
C GLY A 198 16.25 30.34 10.48
N ALA A 199 17.43 30.58 9.94
CA ALA A 199 18.24 29.57 9.27
C ALA A 199 18.83 28.51 10.22
N ASP A 200 18.96 28.84 11.52
CA ASP A 200 19.48 27.96 12.55
C ASP A 200 18.39 27.18 13.26
N ALA A 201 17.11 27.36 12.87
CA ALA A 201 16.01 26.65 13.48
C ALA A 201 16.16 25.12 13.32
N GLN A 202 15.84 24.42 14.39
CA GLN A 202 15.69 22.96 14.46
C GLN A 202 14.36 22.68 15.14
N TRP A 203 13.68 21.65 14.68
CA TRP A 203 12.36 21.26 15.18
C TRP A 203 12.40 19.84 15.74
N GLY A 204 11.64 19.64 16.80
CA GLY A 204 11.54 18.35 17.46
C GLY A 204 10.82 17.32 16.59
N TYR A 205 9.83 17.75 15.82
CA TYR A 205 9.00 16.84 15.04
C TYR A 205 8.48 17.48 13.76
N TYR A 206 8.24 16.65 12.74
CA TYR A 206 7.56 17.02 11.51
C TYR A 206 6.96 15.78 10.84
N TRP A 207 5.82 15.95 10.21
CA TRP A 207 5.32 15.05 9.17
C TRP A 207 4.83 15.86 7.97
N ALA A 208 4.97 15.30 6.78
CA ALA A 208 4.38 15.90 5.59
C ALA A 208 2.85 15.82 5.66
N ASN A 209 2.17 16.80 5.07
CA ASN A 209 0.70 16.83 5.04
C ASN A 209 0.13 15.80 4.05
N TYR A 210 0.46 14.53 4.29
CA TYR A 210 -0.16 13.37 3.62
C TYR A 210 -1.15 12.72 4.57
N MET A 211 -2.29 12.29 4.03
CA MET A 211 -3.36 11.73 4.86
C MET A 211 -2.90 10.49 5.64
N ASP A 212 -2.04 9.65 5.07
CA ASP A 212 -1.52 8.44 5.73
C ASP A 212 -0.67 8.76 6.96
N GLN A 213 0.12 9.84 6.92
CA GLN A 213 0.89 10.29 8.08
C GLN A 213 0.00 10.97 9.12
N THR A 214 -0.93 11.84 8.70
CA THR A 214 -1.89 12.48 9.60
C THR A 214 -2.79 11.45 10.25
N TYR A 215 -3.27 10.46 9.48
CA TYR A 215 -4.08 9.38 10.03
C TYR A 215 -3.31 8.50 11.01
N SER A 216 -1.99 8.33 10.85
CA SER A 216 -1.18 7.61 11.83
C SER A 216 -1.21 8.28 13.22
N MET A 217 -1.27 9.61 13.28
CA MET A 217 -1.45 10.32 14.55
C MET A 217 -2.87 10.10 15.11
N ILE A 218 -3.90 10.11 14.27
CA ILE A 218 -5.27 9.80 14.70
C ILE A 218 -5.35 8.35 15.20
N ALA A 219 -4.75 7.41 14.48
CA ALA A 219 -4.70 6.00 14.85
C ALA A 219 -3.95 5.75 16.17
N ALA A 220 -2.87 6.52 16.47
CA ALA A 220 -2.17 6.44 17.74
C ALA A 220 -3.07 6.74 18.95
N PHE A 221 -4.12 7.53 18.75
CA PHE A 221 -5.16 7.81 19.75
C PHE A 221 -6.35 6.83 19.66
N ASP A 222 -6.29 5.78 18.83
CA ASP A 222 -7.42 4.90 18.53
C ASP A 222 -8.64 5.64 17.93
N GLY A 223 -8.37 6.73 17.20
CA GLY A 223 -9.38 7.58 16.57
C GLY A 223 -9.82 7.07 15.20
N LYS A 224 -10.98 7.53 14.76
CA LYS A 224 -11.61 7.17 13.48
C LYS A 224 -11.88 8.39 12.63
N ILE A 225 -11.79 8.24 11.31
CA ILE A 225 -12.19 9.29 10.37
C ILE A 225 -13.61 9.08 9.87
N TYR A 226 -13.98 7.83 9.57
CA TYR A 226 -15.29 7.48 9.03
C TYR A 226 -16.16 6.74 10.02
N SER A 227 -17.49 6.86 9.85
CA SER A 227 -18.47 5.95 10.44
C SER A 227 -18.25 4.51 9.95
N GLU A 228 -18.80 3.53 10.66
CA GLU A 228 -18.65 2.10 10.32
C GLU A 228 -19.16 1.75 8.91
N ASP A 229 -20.17 2.47 8.42
CA ASP A 229 -20.71 2.30 7.06
C ASP A 229 -19.96 3.14 6.00
N GLY A 230 -18.93 3.89 6.39
CA GLY A 230 -18.11 4.73 5.52
C GLY A 230 -18.83 5.92 4.88
N LYS A 231 -20.08 6.25 5.30
CA LYS A 231 -20.92 7.27 4.65
C LYS A 231 -20.88 8.65 5.29
N SER A 232 -20.22 8.76 6.42
CA SER A 232 -20.00 10.04 7.10
C SER A 232 -18.64 10.12 7.74
N SER A 233 -18.14 11.34 7.90
CA SER A 233 -17.01 11.62 8.78
C SER A 233 -17.50 11.68 10.23
N VAL A 234 -16.62 11.30 11.17
CA VAL A 234 -16.93 11.28 12.60
C VAL A 234 -15.96 12.15 13.42
N LEU A 235 -15.25 13.09 12.78
CA LEU A 235 -14.23 13.88 13.44
C LEU A 235 -14.77 14.65 14.65
N SER A 236 -15.95 15.25 14.52
CA SER A 236 -16.57 16.05 15.61
C SER A 236 -17.27 15.20 16.68
N THR A 237 -17.43 13.89 16.45
CA THR A 237 -18.20 13.00 17.33
C THR A 237 -17.39 11.89 17.98
N ASP A 238 -16.25 11.51 17.39
CA ASP A 238 -15.33 10.52 17.98
C ASP A 238 -14.35 11.22 18.93
N GLU A 239 -14.46 10.91 20.23
CA GLU A 239 -13.68 11.57 21.28
C GLU A 239 -12.17 11.31 21.14
N ASN A 240 -11.75 10.13 20.65
CA ASN A 240 -10.35 9.83 20.43
C ASN A 240 -9.77 10.65 19.26
N THR A 241 -10.54 10.81 18.19
CA THR A 241 -10.16 11.67 17.05
C THR A 241 -10.06 13.12 17.47
N LYS A 242 -11.00 13.63 18.29
CA LYS A 242 -10.92 14.99 18.83
C LYS A 242 -9.66 15.22 19.67
N GLN A 243 -9.28 14.24 20.50
CA GLN A 243 -8.02 14.30 21.26
C GLN A 243 -6.80 14.33 20.32
N ALA A 244 -6.79 13.51 19.28
CA ALA A 244 -5.73 13.51 18.28
C ALA A 244 -5.64 14.85 17.52
N VAL A 245 -6.77 15.40 17.10
CA VAL A 245 -6.82 16.70 16.40
C VAL A 245 -6.32 17.82 17.30
N GLN A 246 -6.76 17.86 18.57
CA GLN A 246 -6.26 18.82 19.56
C GLN A 246 -4.75 18.67 19.77
N PHE A 247 -4.26 17.43 19.90
CA PHE A 247 -2.83 17.15 20.07
C PHE A 247 -2.01 17.65 18.87
N MET A 248 -2.44 17.33 17.65
CA MET A 248 -1.77 17.79 16.43
C MET A 248 -1.77 19.32 16.30
N TYR A 249 -2.89 19.98 16.64
CA TYR A 249 -2.96 21.44 16.72
C TYR A 249 -1.93 21.99 17.70
N ASP A 250 -1.81 21.39 18.89
CA ASP A 250 -0.89 21.85 19.93
C ASP A 250 0.57 21.70 19.53
N LEU A 251 0.95 20.66 18.75
CA LEU A 251 2.30 20.51 18.23
C LEU A 251 2.75 21.71 17.38
N TYR A 252 1.83 22.28 16.59
CA TYR A 252 2.12 23.45 15.74
C TYR A 252 1.93 24.80 16.46
N ASN A 253 0.85 24.95 17.23
CA ASN A 253 0.39 26.24 17.70
C ASN A 253 0.73 26.54 19.17
N THR A 254 0.71 25.52 20.03
CA THR A 254 1.00 25.65 21.47
C THR A 254 2.47 25.36 21.76
N TYR A 255 2.94 24.19 21.39
CA TYR A 255 4.31 23.74 21.64
C TYR A 255 5.31 24.24 20.60
N LYS A 256 4.83 24.50 19.37
CA LYS A 256 5.62 25.03 18.24
C LYS A 256 6.84 24.18 17.92
N VAL A 257 6.69 22.87 18.01
CA VAL A 257 7.74 21.89 17.76
C VAL A 257 7.84 21.46 16.32
N CYS A 258 6.89 21.87 15.47
CA CYS A 258 6.84 21.53 14.05
C CYS A 258 7.16 22.74 13.17
N PRO A 259 7.94 22.57 12.08
CA PRO A 259 8.05 23.57 11.02
C PRO A 259 6.74 23.64 10.22
N SER A 260 6.47 24.78 9.58
CA SER A 260 5.51 24.79 8.48
C SER A 260 6.07 24.04 7.27
N ASP A 261 5.19 23.57 6.37
CA ASP A 261 5.60 22.90 5.13
C ASP A 261 6.57 23.76 4.31
N GLN A 262 6.34 25.08 4.27
CA GLN A 262 7.25 26.00 3.60
C GLN A 262 8.65 26.03 4.21
N GLN A 263 8.76 25.91 5.53
CA GLN A 263 10.04 25.85 6.22
C GLN A 263 10.73 24.49 5.98
N ALA A 264 9.99 23.38 6.02
CA ALA A 264 10.53 22.07 5.75
C ALA A 264 11.04 21.93 4.30
N LYS A 265 10.29 22.41 3.32
CA LYS A 265 10.67 22.39 1.88
C LYS A 265 11.88 23.25 1.52
N GLN A 266 12.35 24.14 2.40
CA GLN A 266 13.61 24.85 2.17
C GLN A 266 14.83 23.90 2.08
N TYR A 267 14.72 22.69 2.63
CA TYR A 267 15.79 21.69 2.63
C TYR A 267 15.68 20.69 1.45
N GLY A 268 14.58 20.70 0.71
CA GLY A 268 14.32 19.87 -0.47
C GLY A 268 12.84 19.56 -0.64
N GLU A 269 12.48 19.08 -1.84
CA GLU A 269 11.10 18.69 -2.16
C GLU A 269 10.69 17.32 -1.59
N ASN A 270 11.68 16.50 -1.19
CA ASN A 270 11.44 15.23 -0.53
C ASN A 270 10.91 15.49 0.89
N GLU A 271 9.86 14.79 1.30
CA GLU A 271 9.24 14.92 2.63
C GLU A 271 10.18 14.68 3.80
N PHE A 272 11.28 13.94 3.57
CA PHE A 272 12.32 13.63 4.57
C PHE A 272 13.53 14.57 4.49
N ALA A 273 13.53 15.56 3.61
CA ALA A 273 14.70 16.40 3.36
C ALA A 273 15.16 17.17 4.61
N ALA A 274 14.24 17.69 5.40
CA ALA A 274 14.54 18.40 6.64
C ALA A 274 15.14 17.47 7.71
N PHE A 275 14.68 16.22 7.80
CA PHE A 275 15.25 15.21 8.68
C PHE A 275 16.70 14.86 8.25
N MET A 276 16.91 14.55 6.97
CA MET A 276 18.25 14.27 6.41
C MET A 276 19.22 15.46 6.56
N ALA A 277 18.72 16.67 6.59
CA ALA A 277 19.52 17.88 6.84
C ALA A 277 19.78 18.15 8.34
N ASN A 278 19.39 17.26 9.25
CA ASN A 278 19.48 17.42 10.71
C ASN A 278 18.77 18.70 11.21
N LYS A 279 17.59 18.96 10.65
CA LYS A 279 16.72 20.09 11.01
C LYS A 279 15.45 19.64 11.71
N VAL A 280 15.09 18.37 11.57
CA VAL A 280 13.96 17.71 12.23
C VAL A 280 14.49 16.49 12.98
N ALA A 281 14.13 16.37 14.24
CA ALA A 281 14.65 15.33 15.12
C ALA A 281 13.84 14.03 15.09
N MET A 282 12.51 14.11 14.86
CA MET A 282 11.61 12.96 14.84
C MET A 282 10.64 13.07 13.66
N GLN A 283 10.39 11.95 12.98
CA GLN A 283 9.49 11.89 11.82
C GLN A 283 8.86 10.51 11.67
N ILE A 284 7.57 10.48 11.30
CA ILE A 284 6.87 9.23 10.93
C ILE A 284 7.40 8.74 9.59
N GLY A 285 7.59 7.42 9.47
CA GLY A 285 7.98 6.78 8.22
C GLY A 285 7.59 5.30 8.17
N ALA A 286 7.80 4.68 7.02
CA ALA A 286 7.64 3.25 6.80
C ALA A 286 9.00 2.57 6.56
N LEU A 287 9.04 1.27 6.30
CA LEU A 287 10.29 0.54 6.01
C LEU A 287 11.07 1.15 4.84
N SER A 288 10.39 1.61 3.80
CA SER A 288 11.02 2.27 2.64
C SER A 288 11.78 3.56 2.99
N THR A 289 11.42 4.23 4.10
CA THR A 289 12.11 5.42 4.61
C THR A 289 13.54 5.09 5.03
N ALA A 290 13.76 3.91 5.63
CA ALA A 290 15.09 3.44 6.00
C ALA A 290 16.04 3.42 4.78
N SER A 291 15.59 2.86 3.65
CA SER A 291 16.39 2.84 2.42
C SER A 291 16.79 4.23 1.93
N THR A 292 15.89 5.23 2.10
CA THR A 292 16.16 6.63 1.75
C THR A 292 17.23 7.23 2.66
N PHE A 293 17.14 6.98 3.96
CA PHE A 293 18.09 7.49 4.94
C PHE A 293 19.45 6.83 4.82
N ASP A 294 19.49 5.51 4.61
CA ASP A 294 20.72 4.75 4.38
C ASP A 294 21.48 5.24 3.14
N ALA A 295 20.75 5.45 2.03
CA ALA A 295 21.34 5.98 0.80
C ALA A 295 21.93 7.40 0.98
N ASN A 296 21.38 8.19 1.90
CA ASN A 296 21.87 9.55 2.22
C ASN A 296 22.93 9.55 3.33
N GLY A 297 23.20 8.44 4.01
CA GLY A 297 24.09 8.36 5.15
C GLY A 297 23.56 9.09 6.40
N THR A 298 22.25 9.17 6.55
CA THR A 298 21.58 9.80 7.70
C THR A 298 21.70 8.90 8.92
N GLU A 299 22.08 9.47 10.07
CA GLU A 299 22.15 8.76 11.34
C GLU A 299 20.78 8.74 12.01
N TYR A 300 20.20 7.56 12.20
CA TYR A 300 18.87 7.40 12.79
C TYR A 300 18.74 6.09 13.58
N THR A 301 17.70 6.02 14.38
CA THR A 301 17.12 4.80 14.92
C THR A 301 15.60 4.84 14.72
N VAL A 302 14.93 3.73 14.98
CA VAL A 302 13.47 3.59 14.85
C VAL A 302 12.91 3.13 16.18
N LEU A 303 11.76 3.67 16.55
CA LEU A 303 10.94 3.20 17.67
C LEU A 303 9.48 2.98 17.19
N PRO A 304 8.68 2.23 17.95
CA PRO A 304 7.24 2.21 17.76
C PRO A 304 6.66 3.63 17.83
N MET A 305 5.46 3.87 17.30
CA MET A 305 4.75 5.12 17.58
C MET A 305 4.56 5.28 19.10
N PRO A 306 4.68 6.50 19.63
CA PRO A 306 4.45 6.73 21.06
C PRO A 306 3.01 6.37 21.44
N SER A 307 2.84 5.77 22.61
CA SER A 307 1.55 5.28 23.09
C SER A 307 0.74 6.37 23.80
N VAL A 308 -0.59 6.26 23.73
CA VAL A 308 -1.51 7.10 24.54
C VAL A 308 -1.97 6.35 25.79
N ASP A 309 -2.26 5.07 25.65
CA ASP A 309 -2.88 4.20 26.68
C ASP A 309 -2.03 2.94 26.97
N GLY A 310 -0.73 2.99 26.63
CA GLY A 310 0.19 1.87 26.75
C GLY A 310 0.20 0.94 25.52
N VAL A 311 -0.55 1.26 24.46
CA VAL A 311 -0.55 0.53 23.20
C VAL A 311 -0.03 1.45 22.09
N SER A 312 1.06 1.05 21.44
CA SER A 312 1.55 1.71 20.23
C SER A 312 0.66 1.33 19.05
N ARG A 313 0.02 2.31 18.44
CA ARG A 313 -0.81 2.13 17.23
C ARG A 313 -0.32 3.04 16.12
N CYS A 314 -0.48 2.58 14.89
CA CYS A 314 -0.20 3.38 13.69
C CYS A 314 -1.22 3.06 12.60
N SER A 315 -1.28 3.87 11.57
CA SER A 315 -1.95 3.44 10.34
C SER A 315 -1.07 2.48 9.54
N SER A 316 -1.71 1.60 8.79
CA SER A 316 -1.04 0.76 7.82
C SER A 316 -1.75 0.80 6.48
N PHE A 317 -0.97 0.94 5.41
CA PHE A 317 -1.45 0.82 4.06
C PHE A 317 -1.13 -0.59 3.54
N VAL A 318 -2.07 -1.21 2.84
CA VAL A 318 -1.90 -2.53 2.23
C VAL A 318 -1.94 -2.37 0.72
N ASN A 319 -0.85 -2.69 0.05
CA ASN A 319 -0.87 -2.80 -1.40
C ASN A 319 -1.36 -4.19 -1.79
N THR A 320 -2.08 -4.27 -2.90
CA THR A 320 -2.79 -5.51 -3.23
C THR A 320 -2.56 -6.00 -4.66
N TRP A 321 -2.78 -7.29 -4.84
CA TRP A 321 -3.04 -7.96 -6.10
C TRP A 321 -4.53 -8.27 -6.18
N VAL A 322 -5.12 -8.04 -7.34
CA VAL A 322 -6.52 -8.34 -7.59
C VAL A 322 -6.68 -9.06 -8.93
N ILE A 323 -7.76 -9.80 -9.07
CA ILE A 323 -8.15 -10.47 -10.31
C ILE A 323 -9.37 -9.75 -10.86
N PRO A 324 -9.34 -9.22 -12.10
CA PRO A 324 -10.53 -8.69 -12.73
C PRO A 324 -11.61 -9.77 -12.87
N LYS A 325 -12.88 -9.36 -12.72
CA LYS A 325 -14.02 -10.30 -12.79
C LYS A 325 -14.08 -11.09 -14.11
N GLU A 326 -13.75 -10.43 -15.21
CA GLU A 326 -13.80 -10.99 -16.55
C GLU A 326 -12.46 -11.66 -16.99
N ALA A 327 -11.55 -11.95 -16.05
CA ALA A 327 -10.30 -12.64 -16.36
C ALA A 327 -10.59 -14.02 -17.01
N GLU A 328 -9.89 -14.33 -18.10
CA GLU A 328 -10.16 -15.56 -18.87
C GLU A 328 -9.84 -16.86 -18.10
N ASN A 329 -8.83 -16.80 -17.21
CA ASN A 329 -8.32 -17.98 -16.50
C ASN A 329 -8.24 -17.72 -14.99
N PRO A 330 -9.36 -17.58 -14.28
CA PRO A 330 -9.38 -17.17 -12.87
C PRO A 330 -8.60 -18.11 -11.93
N GLU A 331 -8.61 -19.41 -12.18
CA GLU A 331 -7.85 -20.38 -11.38
C GLU A 331 -6.33 -20.26 -11.61
N LEU A 332 -5.89 -19.99 -12.84
CA LEU A 332 -4.48 -19.73 -13.12
C LEU A 332 -4.06 -18.36 -12.59
N SER A 333 -4.91 -17.36 -12.70
CA SER A 333 -4.69 -16.03 -12.12
C SER A 333 -4.53 -16.12 -10.60
N TRP A 334 -5.36 -16.95 -9.91
CA TRP A 334 -5.21 -17.19 -8.49
C TRP A 334 -3.88 -17.84 -8.12
N ARG A 335 -3.41 -18.85 -8.90
CA ARG A 335 -2.08 -19.46 -8.68
C ARG A 335 -0.95 -18.39 -8.69
N VAL A 336 -1.05 -17.41 -9.59
CA VAL A 336 -0.10 -16.27 -9.61
C VAL A 336 -0.25 -15.41 -8.38
N VAL A 337 -1.49 -15.01 -8.06
CA VAL A 337 -1.79 -14.15 -6.90
C VAL A 337 -1.39 -14.83 -5.60
N GLU A 338 -1.74 -16.12 -5.42
CA GLU A 338 -1.39 -16.90 -4.22
C GLU A 338 0.13 -17.00 -4.02
N PHE A 339 0.89 -17.19 -5.11
CA PHE A 339 2.36 -17.19 -5.03
C PHE A 339 2.91 -15.82 -4.66
N LEU A 340 2.43 -14.74 -5.33
CA LEU A 340 2.92 -13.39 -5.11
C LEU A 340 2.56 -12.83 -3.72
N SER A 341 1.39 -13.20 -3.19
CA SER A 341 0.86 -12.75 -1.89
C SER A 341 1.05 -13.76 -0.76
N GLY A 342 1.48 -14.97 -1.07
CA GLY A 342 1.73 -16.04 -0.14
C GLY A 342 3.15 -16.03 0.43
N LYS A 343 3.51 -17.12 1.09
CA LYS A 343 4.77 -17.25 1.80
C LYS A 343 5.99 -16.98 0.90
N GLU A 344 6.03 -17.59 -0.28
CA GLU A 344 7.19 -17.52 -1.17
C GLU A 344 7.44 -16.11 -1.70
N GLY A 345 6.43 -15.48 -2.25
CA GLY A 345 6.55 -14.13 -2.81
C GLY A 345 6.86 -13.08 -1.73
N GLN A 346 6.16 -13.16 -0.60
CA GLN A 346 6.39 -12.21 0.49
C GLN A 346 7.73 -12.43 1.20
N GLN A 347 8.24 -13.67 1.29
CA GLN A 347 9.58 -13.90 1.78
C GLN A 347 10.64 -13.24 0.89
N ILE A 348 10.49 -13.35 -0.45
CA ILE A 348 11.37 -12.67 -1.40
C ILE A 348 11.34 -11.14 -1.19
N ALA A 349 10.15 -10.56 -1.00
CA ALA A 349 10.01 -9.12 -0.76
C ALA A 349 10.69 -8.69 0.54
N LEU A 350 10.53 -9.46 1.62
CA LEU A 350 11.13 -9.19 2.92
C LEU A 350 12.65 -9.33 2.90
N ASP A 351 13.17 -10.42 2.32
CA ASP A 351 14.61 -10.68 2.24
C ASP A 351 15.36 -9.58 1.47
N MET A 352 14.69 -9.00 0.49
CA MET A 352 15.20 -7.89 -0.34
C MET A 352 14.86 -6.49 0.22
N ASN A 353 14.32 -6.40 1.45
CA ASN A 353 13.88 -5.17 2.13
C ASN A 353 12.88 -4.34 1.32
N TYR A 354 11.97 -5.00 0.59
CA TYR A 354 11.03 -4.33 -0.28
C TYR A 354 9.66 -4.09 0.35
N GLY A 355 9.20 -4.98 1.20
CA GLY A 355 7.92 -4.88 1.90
C GLY A 355 7.88 -5.78 3.11
N LEU A 356 7.03 -5.41 4.06
CA LEU A 356 6.73 -6.25 5.21
C LEU A 356 5.66 -7.28 4.83
N PRO A 357 5.70 -8.47 5.44
CA PRO A 357 4.76 -9.53 5.12
C PRO A 357 3.35 -9.20 5.63
N ALA A 358 2.36 -9.64 4.88
CA ALA A 358 0.95 -9.58 5.27
C ALA A 358 0.50 -10.80 6.08
N SER A 359 1.38 -11.79 6.22
CA SER A 359 1.05 -13.12 6.75
C SER A 359 2.10 -13.61 7.73
N THR A 360 1.63 -14.28 8.79
CA THR A 360 2.46 -14.95 9.80
C THR A 360 3.18 -16.21 9.26
N MET A 361 2.91 -16.63 8.02
CA MET A 361 3.65 -17.73 7.37
C MET A 361 5.08 -17.35 6.98
N VAL A 362 5.37 -16.05 6.87
CA VAL A 362 6.70 -15.53 6.48
C VAL A 362 7.62 -15.50 7.69
N ASP A 363 8.84 -15.99 7.52
CA ASP A 363 9.86 -15.96 8.58
C ASP A 363 10.54 -14.59 8.63
N THR A 364 10.35 -13.85 9.71
CA THR A 364 10.92 -12.51 9.92
C THR A 364 12.24 -12.52 10.68
N THR A 365 12.71 -13.69 11.15
CA THR A 365 13.87 -13.82 12.05
C THR A 365 15.13 -13.16 11.50
N ASP A 366 15.47 -13.44 10.24
CA ASP A 366 16.66 -12.87 9.61
C ASP A 366 16.52 -11.36 9.35
N PHE A 367 15.31 -10.89 9.04
CA PHE A 367 15.02 -9.47 8.89
C PHE A 367 15.18 -8.72 10.22
N GLU A 368 14.61 -9.24 11.30
CA GLU A 368 14.69 -8.64 12.62
C GLU A 368 16.14 -8.60 13.17
N ALA A 369 16.93 -9.61 12.84
CA ALA A 369 18.35 -9.68 13.25
C ALA A 369 19.27 -8.68 12.51
N LYS A 370 18.85 -8.10 11.37
CA LYS A 370 19.69 -7.16 10.59
C LYS A 370 20.00 -5.89 11.34
N THR A 371 19.05 -5.34 12.08
CA THR A 371 19.21 -4.13 12.91
C THR A 371 18.44 -4.26 14.21
N PRO A 372 18.84 -3.57 15.30
CA PRO A 372 18.13 -3.67 16.58
C PRO A 372 16.71 -3.09 16.53
N TYR A 373 16.36 -2.35 15.49
CA TYR A 373 15.03 -1.71 15.35
C TYR A 373 14.12 -2.36 14.32
N ASN A 374 14.60 -3.33 13.51
CA ASN A 374 13.73 -3.99 12.52
C ASN A 374 12.55 -4.72 13.15
N LYS A 375 12.70 -5.21 14.37
CA LYS A 375 11.60 -5.82 15.13
C LYS A 375 10.36 -4.91 15.24
N TYR A 376 10.57 -3.58 15.36
CA TYR A 376 9.45 -2.64 15.53
C TYR A 376 8.54 -2.51 14.31
N PHE A 377 9.07 -2.77 13.11
CA PHE A 377 8.24 -2.85 11.91
C PHE A 377 7.34 -4.08 11.92
N VAL A 378 7.83 -5.21 12.44
CA VAL A 378 7.07 -6.45 12.56
C VAL A 378 6.04 -6.35 13.68
N GLU A 379 6.47 -5.87 14.86
CA GLU A 379 5.58 -5.66 16.02
C GLU A 379 4.42 -4.70 15.68
N ALA A 380 4.67 -3.69 14.85
CA ALA A 380 3.64 -2.75 14.42
C ALA A 380 2.50 -3.41 13.60
N LEU A 381 2.73 -4.57 12.96
CA LEU A 381 1.69 -5.28 12.23
C LEU A 381 0.56 -5.82 13.13
N GLU A 382 0.87 -6.07 14.40
CA GLU A 382 -0.08 -6.62 15.38
C GLU A 382 -1.10 -5.56 15.86
N THR A 383 -0.70 -4.29 15.88
CA THR A 383 -1.50 -3.19 16.45
C THR A 383 -1.86 -2.11 15.43
N ALA A 384 -1.42 -2.27 14.17
CA ALA A 384 -1.73 -1.33 13.12
C ALA A 384 -3.23 -1.31 12.79
N ILE A 385 -3.73 -0.13 12.46
CA ILE A 385 -5.10 0.11 12.03
C ILE A 385 -5.10 0.32 10.50
N PRO A 386 -5.98 -0.33 9.74
CA PRO A 386 -6.02 -0.15 8.29
C PRO A 386 -6.26 1.32 7.93
N PHE A 387 -5.57 1.78 6.88
CA PHE A 387 -5.85 3.10 6.33
C PHE A 387 -7.34 3.18 5.93
N PRO A 388 -8.06 4.24 6.31
CA PRO A 388 -9.48 4.35 6.07
C PRO A 388 -9.79 4.47 4.58
N THR A 389 -10.70 3.67 4.09
CA THR A 389 -11.08 3.61 2.68
C THR A 389 -12.54 4.00 2.48
N ASN A 390 -12.82 4.67 1.36
CA ASN A 390 -14.17 5.03 0.93
C ASN A 390 -14.21 5.15 -0.60
N LEU A 391 -15.38 5.00 -1.23
CA LEU A 391 -15.56 5.13 -2.68
C LEU A 391 -15.06 6.47 -3.23
N ASN A 392 -15.22 7.52 -2.48
CA ASN A 392 -14.80 8.88 -2.82
C ASN A 392 -13.56 9.32 -2.03
N GLY A 393 -12.75 8.36 -1.56
CA GLY A 393 -11.61 8.59 -0.68
C GLY A 393 -10.61 9.61 -1.23
N SER A 394 -10.31 9.60 -2.52
CA SER A 394 -9.38 10.57 -3.13
C SER A 394 -9.87 12.01 -3.05
N GLU A 395 -11.18 12.24 -3.23
CA GLU A 395 -11.78 13.58 -3.11
C GLU A 395 -11.77 14.02 -1.64
N PHE A 396 -12.13 13.10 -0.73
CA PHE A 396 -12.05 13.35 0.71
C PHE A 396 -10.62 13.67 1.15
N GLN A 397 -9.61 12.90 0.74
CA GLN A 397 -8.20 13.15 1.07
C GLN A 397 -7.77 14.55 0.64
N THR A 398 -8.12 14.96 -0.58
CA THR A 398 -7.79 16.30 -1.09
C THR A 398 -8.43 17.41 -0.24
N MET A 399 -9.68 17.26 0.13
CA MET A 399 -10.40 18.18 1.00
C MET A 399 -9.77 18.18 2.40
N PHE A 400 -9.57 17.03 3.00
CA PHE A 400 -9.01 16.88 4.35
C PHE A 400 -7.61 17.50 4.49
N GLN A 401 -6.70 17.23 3.53
CA GLN A 401 -5.37 17.82 3.51
C GLN A 401 -5.40 19.35 3.48
N LYS A 402 -6.32 19.93 2.69
CA LYS A 402 -6.50 21.37 2.62
C LYS A 402 -7.00 21.96 3.94
N GLU A 403 -7.92 21.30 4.63
CA GLU A 403 -8.39 21.75 5.93
C GLU A 403 -7.31 21.59 7.02
N CYS A 404 -6.48 20.53 6.94
CA CYS A 404 -5.30 20.36 7.79
C CYS A 404 -4.32 21.54 7.67
N GLU A 405 -4.07 22.07 6.46
CA GLU A 405 -3.23 23.27 6.30
C GLU A 405 -3.76 24.46 7.11
N SER A 406 -5.08 24.61 7.15
CA SER A 406 -5.72 25.69 7.92
C SER A 406 -5.63 25.45 9.44
N LEU A 407 -5.70 24.21 9.87
CA LEU A 407 -5.52 23.80 11.26
C LEU A 407 -4.06 24.04 11.73
N TRP A 408 -3.07 23.58 10.93
CA TRP A 408 -1.65 23.78 11.25
C TRP A 408 -1.26 25.25 11.30
N ALA A 409 -1.86 26.06 10.44
CA ALA A 409 -1.63 27.51 10.41
C ALA A 409 -2.33 28.27 11.55
N GLY A 410 -3.11 27.58 12.39
CA GLY A 410 -3.90 28.23 13.45
C GLY A 410 -5.03 29.14 12.94
N VAL A 411 -5.44 28.95 11.69
CA VAL A 411 -6.58 29.66 11.07
C VAL A 411 -7.91 29.08 11.56
N LEU A 412 -7.94 27.77 11.79
CA LEU A 412 -9.07 27.05 12.38
C LEU A 412 -8.68 26.56 13.78
N THR A 413 -9.63 26.62 14.70
CA THR A 413 -9.54 25.86 15.95
C THR A 413 -9.81 24.38 15.69
N PRO A 414 -9.41 23.46 16.58
CA PRO A 414 -9.76 22.05 16.48
C PRO A 414 -11.25 21.79 16.23
N GLU A 415 -12.13 22.42 17.01
CA GLU A 415 -13.58 22.28 16.89
C GLU A 415 -14.11 22.78 15.53
N GLU A 416 -13.62 23.94 15.05
CA GLU A 416 -13.99 24.48 13.72
C GLU A 416 -13.50 23.56 12.59
N PHE A 417 -12.32 22.99 12.73
CA PHE A 417 -11.77 22.02 11.77
C PHE A 417 -12.63 20.75 11.69
N GLU A 418 -12.93 20.15 12.84
CA GLU A 418 -13.74 18.93 12.94
C GLU A 418 -15.12 19.11 12.30
N GLN A 419 -15.83 20.17 12.68
CA GLN A 419 -17.15 20.49 12.13
C GLN A 419 -17.10 20.74 10.63
N ARG A 420 -16.11 21.48 10.16
CA ARG A 420 -15.96 21.82 8.75
C ARG A 420 -15.61 20.62 7.87
N VAL A 421 -14.79 19.71 8.39
CA VAL A 421 -14.49 18.44 7.69
C VAL A 421 -15.74 17.58 7.61
N ASP A 422 -16.49 17.44 8.71
CA ASP A 422 -17.72 16.63 8.73
C ASP A 422 -18.80 17.20 7.77
N GLU A 423 -18.97 18.54 7.72
CA GLU A 423 -19.89 19.21 6.79
C GLU A 423 -19.51 18.96 5.31
N GLN A 424 -18.23 19.12 4.95
CA GLN A 424 -17.78 18.90 3.57
C GLN A 424 -17.78 17.40 3.21
N ALA A 425 -17.44 16.53 4.16
CA ALA A 425 -17.48 15.09 3.98
C ALA A 425 -18.88 14.57 3.66
N ALA A 426 -19.93 15.15 4.23
CA ALA A 426 -21.32 14.74 3.97
C ALA A 426 -21.70 14.82 2.49
N GLU A 427 -21.16 15.80 1.75
CA GLU A 427 -21.38 15.91 0.31
C GLU A 427 -20.52 14.95 -0.51
N ILE A 428 -19.31 14.63 -0.03
CA ILE A 428 -18.34 13.79 -0.75
C ILE A 428 -18.68 12.32 -0.55
N LEU A 429 -18.84 11.87 0.70
CA LEU A 429 -18.94 10.46 1.06
C LEU A 429 -20.27 9.80 0.65
N THR A 430 -21.29 10.61 0.35
CA THR A 430 -22.61 10.13 -0.09
C THR A 430 -22.80 10.11 -1.61
N LYS A 431 -21.81 10.56 -2.40
CA LYS A 431 -21.87 10.48 -3.86
C LYS A 431 -21.91 9.02 -4.31
N GLU A 432 -22.79 8.72 -5.24
CA GLU A 432 -22.77 7.43 -5.95
C GLU A 432 -21.51 7.34 -6.81
N ALA A 433 -20.91 6.15 -6.90
CA ALA A 433 -19.66 5.88 -7.59
C ALA A 433 -19.82 5.94 -9.13
#